data_5351b1fd45eafc3d7fcd688fc7063846
#
_entry.id   5351b1fd45eafc3d7fcd688fc7063846
#
_cell.length_a   1.000
_cell.length_b   1.000
_cell.length_c   1.000
_cell.angle_alpha   90.00
_cell.angle_beta   90.00
_cell.angle_gamma   90.00
#
_symmetry.space_group_name_H-M   'P 1'
#
loop_
_entity.id
_entity.type
_entity.pdbx_description
1 polymer ?
#
loop_
_entity_poly.entity_id
_entity_poly.type
_entity_poly.pdbx_seq_one_letter_code
_entity_poly.pdbx_strand_id
1 'polypeptide(L)'
;MALLRISILLMLISVGSICAQDSLLSVRNYSVTVSADILPLPIPKITLRWITDSTATNYSISRKTQHSGWVELASISGSATSYSDTTVTIGQMYEYQISKQVKIANKDISGFGYVASGIEIPPIRTQGKLLFIIDSENAAALGKLVDTFIRTLTGDGWTVRKKIVSRAEQFSREKVKEVKNLIQKEYIADTTLSAVLLFGRVAVPYSGNFAPDNHPDHFGAWATDCYYGDVSPSLIDARWSDLYISDSASDRKENWNKRLDGKFDQSTLVSDIDIPIGRVDFYNLPKVPESEEQLLREYLHRNINYRTKKTDTEYKAIVDDNFGVYGGESFAQSGWSNFGGLVGNSAISEGKL
;
A
#
# COMPACT_ATOMS: atom_id res chain seq x y z
N MET A 1 34.82 80.19 -36.14
CA MET A 1 35.11 78.81 -35.82
C MET A 1 33.79 78.04 -35.68
N ALA A 2 33.41 77.36 -36.72
CA ALA A 2 32.16 76.59 -36.74
C ALA A 2 32.51 75.11 -36.60
N LEU A 3 32.02 74.47 -35.57
CA LEU A 3 32.15 73.02 -35.32
C LEU A 3 31.04 72.27 -36.05
N LEU A 4 31.45 71.54 -37.05
CA LEU A 4 30.59 70.63 -37.83
C LEU A 4 30.31 69.38 -36.98
N ARG A 5 29.07 69.14 -36.56
CA ARG A 5 28.65 67.88 -35.94
C ARG A 5 28.18 66.93 -37.02
N ILE A 6 28.95 65.87 -37.26
CA ILE A 6 28.54 64.75 -38.09
C ILE A 6 27.75 63.76 -37.22
N SER A 7 26.45 63.66 -37.47
CA SER A 7 25.61 62.63 -36.88
C SER A 7 25.67 61.39 -37.78
N ILE A 8 26.32 60.32 -37.29
CA ILE A 8 26.28 59.00 -37.89
C ILE A 8 25.01 58.30 -37.44
N LEU A 9 24.08 58.16 -38.36
CA LEU A 9 22.86 57.35 -38.18
C LEU A 9 23.22 55.85 -38.41
N LEU A 10 23.40 55.08 -37.27
CA LEU A 10 23.55 53.64 -37.36
C LEU A 10 22.18 53.01 -37.61
N MET A 11 21.95 52.58 -38.82
CA MET A 11 20.78 51.78 -39.18
C MET A 11 21.05 50.31 -38.78
N LEU A 12 20.53 49.89 -37.57
CA LEU A 12 20.52 48.52 -37.16
C LEU A 12 19.50 47.74 -37.99
N ILE A 13 19.99 47.03 -39.00
CA ILE A 13 19.19 45.99 -39.69
C ILE A 13 19.16 44.78 -38.76
N SER A 14 18.07 44.65 -38.00
CA SER A 14 17.77 43.41 -37.31
C SER A 14 17.37 42.37 -38.35
N VAL A 15 18.32 41.50 -38.74
CA VAL A 15 17.99 40.26 -39.43
C VAL A 15 17.27 39.38 -38.43
N GLY A 16 15.97 39.52 -38.34
CA GLY A 16 15.11 38.56 -37.69
C GLY A 16 15.25 37.24 -38.44
N SER A 17 15.99 36.30 -37.88
CA SER A 17 15.88 34.90 -38.27
C SER A 17 14.43 34.49 -38.01
N ILE A 18 13.59 34.56 -39.02
CA ILE A 18 12.29 33.89 -39.03
C ILE A 18 12.66 32.41 -39.15
N CYS A 19 12.89 31.76 -37.98
CA CYS A 19 12.62 30.35 -37.87
C CYS A 19 11.13 30.21 -38.17
N ALA A 20 10.78 29.89 -39.40
CA ALA A 20 9.47 29.36 -39.71
C ALA A 20 9.33 28.06 -38.93
N GLN A 21 8.89 28.20 -37.68
CA GLN A 21 8.43 27.09 -36.91
C GLN A 21 7.24 26.56 -37.69
N ASP A 22 7.35 25.35 -38.23
CA ASP A 22 6.29 24.63 -38.93
C ASP A 22 5.19 24.47 -37.88
N SER A 23 4.37 25.50 -37.66
CA SER A 23 3.40 25.68 -36.58
C SER A 23 2.28 24.63 -36.60
N LEU A 24 2.30 23.74 -37.57
CA LEU A 24 1.35 22.67 -37.78
C LEU A 24 1.80 21.34 -37.15
N LEU A 25 3.10 21.16 -36.89
CA LEU A 25 3.65 19.92 -36.32
C LEU A 25 4.11 20.11 -34.89
N SER A 26 3.59 19.30 -34.02
CA SER A 26 4.03 19.22 -32.61
C SER A 26 4.52 17.82 -32.29
N VAL A 27 5.32 17.67 -31.21
CA VAL A 27 5.75 16.38 -30.70
C VAL A 27 4.56 15.45 -30.43
N ARG A 28 3.40 16.01 -30.12
CA ARG A 28 2.14 15.30 -29.86
C ARG A 28 1.67 14.51 -31.11
N ASN A 29 1.99 14.98 -32.31
CA ASN A 29 1.62 14.27 -33.52
C ASN A 29 2.39 12.95 -33.67
N TYR A 30 3.58 12.85 -33.10
CA TYR A 30 4.45 11.67 -33.15
C TYR A 30 4.24 10.73 -31.95
N SER A 31 3.30 11.02 -31.04
CA SER A 31 3.07 10.24 -29.83
C SER A 31 1.61 9.84 -29.66
N VAL A 32 1.39 8.69 -29.02
CA VAL A 32 0.09 8.25 -28.50
C VAL A 32 0.22 8.07 -27.00
N THR A 33 -0.53 8.87 -26.24
CA THR A 33 -0.58 8.70 -24.78
C THR A 33 -1.54 7.57 -24.45
N VAL A 34 -1.01 6.41 -24.09
CA VAL A 34 -1.76 5.19 -23.87
C VAL A 34 -1.70 4.76 -22.40
N SER A 35 -2.82 4.23 -21.90
CA SER A 35 -2.95 3.55 -20.61
C SER A 35 -3.60 2.18 -20.81
N ALA A 36 -3.50 1.31 -19.80
CA ALA A 36 -4.10 -0.01 -19.82
C ALA A 36 -4.90 -0.26 -18.54
N ASP A 37 -6.14 -0.74 -18.69
CA ASP A 37 -6.99 -1.25 -17.62
C ASP A 37 -7.05 -2.77 -17.72
N ILE A 38 -7.02 -3.47 -16.59
CA ILE A 38 -7.12 -4.92 -16.53
C ILE A 38 -8.45 -5.38 -15.93
N LEU A 39 -8.99 -6.48 -16.46
CA LEU A 39 -10.11 -7.19 -15.88
C LEU A 39 -9.80 -8.69 -15.87
N PRO A 40 -9.63 -9.31 -14.66
CA PRO A 40 -9.28 -10.73 -14.60
C PRO A 40 -10.49 -11.67 -14.82
N LEU A 41 -11.72 -11.25 -14.44
CA LEU A 41 -12.92 -12.07 -14.48
C LEU A 41 -14.13 -11.27 -15.01
N PRO A 42 -15.14 -11.90 -15.63
CA PRO A 42 -15.28 -13.33 -15.90
C PRO A 42 -14.39 -13.82 -17.06
N ILE A 43 -14.01 -12.93 -17.98
CA ILE A 43 -13.09 -13.22 -19.09
C ILE A 43 -11.90 -12.29 -18.94
N PRO A 44 -10.67 -12.82 -18.85
CA PRO A 44 -9.46 -11.99 -18.77
C PRO A 44 -9.41 -11.03 -19.95
N LYS A 45 -9.16 -9.75 -19.65
CA LYS A 45 -9.09 -8.74 -20.71
C LYS A 45 -8.19 -7.58 -20.30
N ILE A 46 -7.43 -7.05 -21.25
CA ILE A 46 -6.67 -5.80 -21.13
C ILE A 46 -7.31 -4.77 -22.07
N THR A 47 -7.76 -3.67 -21.54
CA THR A 47 -8.34 -2.57 -22.33
C THR A 47 -7.35 -1.44 -22.40
N LEU A 48 -6.86 -1.16 -23.60
CA LEU A 48 -6.01 -0.04 -23.92
C LEU A 48 -6.87 1.21 -24.13
N ARG A 49 -6.43 2.36 -23.59
CA ARG A 49 -7.11 3.65 -23.78
C ARG A 49 -6.10 4.71 -24.15
N TRP A 50 -6.49 5.61 -25.03
CA TRP A 50 -5.66 6.76 -25.44
C TRP A 50 -6.48 8.01 -25.66
N ILE A 51 -5.79 9.14 -25.63
CA ILE A 51 -6.41 10.44 -25.89
C ILE A 51 -6.67 10.57 -27.39
N THR A 52 -7.85 11.02 -27.77
CA THR A 52 -8.25 11.25 -29.15
C THR A 52 -7.31 12.25 -29.84
N ASP A 53 -6.95 11.95 -31.08
CA ASP A 53 -6.30 12.88 -32.00
C ASP A 53 -7.19 13.07 -33.23
N SER A 54 -7.76 14.27 -33.37
CA SER A 54 -8.69 14.59 -34.45
C SER A 54 -8.06 14.52 -35.87
N THR A 55 -6.75 14.48 -35.92
CA THR A 55 -6.00 14.36 -37.18
C THR A 55 -5.62 12.93 -37.52
N ALA A 56 -5.89 11.99 -36.64
CA ALA A 56 -5.60 10.58 -36.87
C ALA A 56 -6.58 9.98 -37.89
N THR A 57 -6.03 9.28 -38.88
CA THR A 57 -6.83 8.56 -39.88
C THR A 57 -7.11 7.12 -39.48
N ASN A 58 -6.16 6.48 -38.81
CA ASN A 58 -6.30 5.15 -38.26
C ASN A 58 -5.35 4.91 -37.09
N TYR A 59 -5.66 3.89 -36.27
CA TYR A 59 -4.75 3.31 -35.28
C TYR A 59 -4.51 1.84 -35.59
N SER A 60 -3.25 1.40 -35.49
CA SER A 60 -2.88 -0.02 -35.50
C SER A 60 -2.40 -0.41 -34.10
N ILE A 61 -2.92 -1.52 -33.61
CA ILE A 61 -2.60 -2.07 -32.30
C ILE A 61 -1.78 -3.35 -32.50
N SER A 62 -0.57 -3.36 -32.00
CA SER A 62 0.31 -4.53 -32.01
C SER A 62 0.65 -4.96 -30.60
N ARG A 63 0.90 -6.26 -30.42
CA ARG A 63 1.25 -6.87 -29.14
C ARG A 63 2.47 -7.78 -29.33
N LYS A 64 3.31 -7.85 -28.29
CA LYS A 64 4.34 -8.88 -28.14
C LYS A 64 4.41 -9.39 -26.72
N THR A 65 5.06 -10.53 -26.53
CA THR A 65 5.51 -11.05 -25.22
C THR A 65 7.03 -10.94 -25.13
N GLN A 66 7.60 -11.28 -23.97
CA GLN A 66 9.05 -11.33 -23.81
C GLN A 66 9.76 -12.25 -24.82
N HIS A 67 9.05 -13.27 -25.32
CA HIS A 67 9.61 -14.32 -26.19
C HIS A 67 9.04 -14.29 -27.62
N SER A 68 8.31 -13.24 -28.01
CA SER A 68 7.74 -13.10 -29.35
C SER A 68 8.07 -11.73 -29.96
N GLY A 69 7.99 -11.65 -31.28
CA GLY A 69 7.97 -10.36 -31.99
C GLY A 69 6.63 -9.66 -31.91
N TRP A 70 6.55 -8.46 -32.48
CA TRP A 70 5.30 -7.72 -32.63
C TRP A 70 4.33 -8.43 -33.57
N VAL A 71 3.11 -8.58 -33.12
CA VAL A 71 1.98 -9.14 -33.90
C VAL A 71 0.88 -8.10 -33.92
N GLU A 72 0.40 -7.72 -35.07
CA GLU A 72 -0.74 -6.82 -35.22
C GLU A 72 -2.02 -7.53 -34.77
N LEU A 73 -2.75 -6.92 -33.85
CA LEU A 73 -4.02 -7.41 -33.32
C LEU A 73 -5.20 -6.80 -34.06
N ALA A 74 -5.10 -5.52 -34.40
CA ALA A 74 -6.18 -4.79 -35.06
C ALA A 74 -5.71 -3.50 -35.73
N SER A 75 -6.41 -3.12 -36.80
CA SER A 75 -6.40 -1.77 -37.36
C SER A 75 -7.79 -1.18 -37.23
N ILE A 76 -7.91 -0.01 -36.60
CA ILE A 76 -9.18 0.60 -36.25
C ILE A 76 -9.26 2.08 -36.60
N SER A 77 -10.47 2.64 -36.60
CA SER A 77 -10.71 4.03 -37.02
C SER A 77 -9.91 5.04 -36.23
N GLY A 78 -9.46 6.13 -36.88
CA GLY A 78 -8.82 7.27 -36.21
C GLY A 78 -9.66 7.99 -35.16
N SER A 79 -10.98 7.74 -35.11
CA SER A 79 -11.84 8.24 -34.04
C SER A 79 -11.88 7.35 -32.80
N ALA A 80 -11.28 6.16 -32.84
CA ALA A 80 -11.26 5.23 -31.71
C ALA A 80 -10.39 5.75 -30.57
N THR A 81 -10.82 5.49 -29.33
CA THR A 81 -10.12 5.87 -28.09
C THR A 81 -9.75 4.69 -27.23
N SER A 82 -10.12 3.48 -27.65
CA SER A 82 -9.85 2.26 -26.90
C SER A 82 -9.82 1.02 -27.77
N TYR A 83 -9.15 0.00 -27.27
CA TYR A 83 -9.17 -1.37 -27.81
C TYR A 83 -9.13 -2.36 -26.65
N SER A 84 -9.91 -3.45 -26.73
CA SER A 84 -9.92 -4.49 -25.71
C SER A 84 -9.34 -5.79 -26.25
N ASP A 85 -8.25 -6.22 -25.66
CA ASP A 85 -7.64 -7.53 -25.94
C ASP A 85 -8.22 -8.56 -24.97
N THR A 86 -8.97 -9.50 -25.50
CA THR A 86 -9.58 -10.64 -24.76
C THR A 86 -8.82 -11.95 -24.96
N THR A 87 -7.70 -11.91 -25.71
CA THR A 87 -6.89 -13.09 -25.98
C THR A 87 -5.66 -13.19 -25.05
N VAL A 88 -5.77 -12.54 -23.88
CA VAL A 88 -4.71 -12.48 -22.88
C VAL A 88 -4.80 -13.66 -21.92
N THR A 89 -3.64 -14.08 -21.42
CA THR A 89 -3.51 -15.14 -20.42
C THR A 89 -3.12 -14.54 -19.07
N ILE A 90 -3.75 -15.00 -18.00
CA ILE A 90 -3.36 -14.64 -16.63
C ILE A 90 -1.91 -15.08 -16.37
N GLY A 91 -1.12 -14.27 -15.70
CA GLY A 91 0.29 -14.52 -15.40
C GLY A 91 1.26 -14.16 -16.54
N GLN A 92 0.75 -13.73 -17.70
CA GLN A 92 1.58 -13.35 -18.85
C GLN A 92 1.68 -11.83 -18.98
N MET A 93 2.92 -11.30 -19.07
CA MET A 93 3.20 -9.91 -19.41
C MET A 93 3.13 -9.71 -20.93
N TYR A 94 2.49 -8.64 -21.33
CA TYR A 94 2.41 -8.17 -22.70
C TYR A 94 2.94 -6.74 -22.84
N GLU A 95 3.59 -6.46 -23.96
CA GLU A 95 3.84 -5.10 -24.40
C GLU A 95 2.92 -4.78 -25.59
N TYR A 96 2.29 -3.63 -25.54
CA TYR A 96 1.44 -3.13 -26.61
C TYR A 96 2.08 -1.91 -27.25
N GLN A 97 1.99 -1.83 -28.56
CA GLN A 97 2.30 -0.67 -29.37
C GLN A 97 1.01 -0.20 -30.02
N ILE A 98 0.68 1.07 -29.86
CA ILE A 98 -0.36 1.73 -30.60
C ILE A 98 0.33 2.70 -31.56
N SER A 99 0.19 2.47 -32.87
CA SER A 99 0.62 3.41 -33.87
C SER A 99 -0.56 4.15 -34.46
N LYS A 100 -0.42 5.45 -34.72
CA LYS A 100 -1.41 6.25 -35.44
C LYS A 100 -0.83 6.75 -36.74
N GLN A 101 -1.68 6.88 -37.76
CA GLN A 101 -1.38 7.60 -38.96
C GLN A 101 -2.10 8.95 -38.93
N VAL A 102 -1.36 10.01 -39.16
CA VAL A 102 -1.84 11.40 -39.16
C VAL A 102 -1.51 12.05 -40.47
N LYS A 103 -2.47 12.78 -41.05
CA LYS A 103 -2.22 13.57 -42.27
C LYS A 103 -2.30 15.05 -41.93
N ILE A 104 -1.17 15.74 -42.00
CA ILE A 104 -1.07 17.18 -41.69
C ILE A 104 -0.35 17.86 -42.89
N ALA A 105 -0.99 18.87 -43.47
CA ALA A 105 -0.44 19.64 -44.57
C ALA A 105 0.18 18.78 -45.71
N ASN A 106 -0.53 17.72 -46.11
CA ASN A 106 -0.11 16.73 -47.12
C ASN A 106 1.11 15.87 -46.74
N LYS A 107 1.52 15.88 -45.48
CA LYS A 107 2.54 14.96 -44.94
C LYS A 107 1.86 13.85 -44.16
N ASP A 108 2.26 12.62 -44.44
CA ASP A 108 1.86 11.45 -43.66
C ASP A 108 2.87 11.29 -42.52
N ILE A 109 2.36 11.23 -41.27
CA ILE A 109 3.14 11.16 -40.05
C ILE A 109 2.68 9.94 -39.27
N SER A 110 3.62 9.15 -38.76
CA SER A 110 3.36 8.06 -37.84
C SER A 110 3.68 8.49 -36.40
N GLY A 111 2.74 8.29 -35.51
CA GLY A 111 2.93 8.49 -34.07
C GLY A 111 2.82 7.17 -33.32
N PHE A 112 3.53 7.03 -32.22
CA PHE A 112 3.62 5.78 -31.47
C PHE A 112 3.37 5.99 -29.97
N GLY A 113 2.77 4.99 -29.32
CA GLY A 113 2.67 4.87 -27.89
C GLY A 113 2.90 3.42 -27.45
N TYR A 114 3.45 3.24 -26.27
CA TYR A 114 3.77 1.92 -25.74
C TYR A 114 3.27 1.81 -24.32
N VAL A 115 2.76 0.63 -23.96
CA VAL A 115 2.41 0.29 -22.58
C VAL A 115 2.65 -1.19 -22.35
N ALA A 116 3.24 -1.52 -21.20
CA ALA A 116 3.33 -2.90 -20.72
C ALA A 116 2.19 -3.15 -19.73
N SER A 117 1.51 -4.29 -19.88
CA SER A 117 0.42 -4.68 -19.01
C SER A 117 0.27 -6.20 -18.97
N GLY A 118 -0.28 -6.70 -17.88
CA GLY A 118 -0.60 -8.10 -17.69
C GLY A 118 -1.50 -8.30 -16.47
N ILE A 119 -2.15 -9.44 -16.38
CA ILE A 119 -3.08 -9.79 -15.32
C ILE A 119 -2.38 -10.77 -14.39
N GLU A 120 -2.34 -10.45 -13.08
CA GLU A 120 -1.72 -11.29 -12.05
C GLU A 120 -0.29 -11.73 -12.40
N ILE A 121 0.53 -10.80 -12.89
CA ILE A 121 1.93 -11.04 -13.22
C ILE A 121 2.69 -11.44 -11.94
N PRO A 122 3.46 -12.54 -11.96
CA PRO A 122 4.31 -12.88 -10.83
C PRO A 122 5.27 -11.73 -10.50
N PRO A 123 5.43 -11.37 -9.23
CA PRO A 123 6.33 -10.30 -8.83
C PRO A 123 7.79 -10.65 -9.15
N ILE A 124 8.54 -9.69 -9.66
CA ILE A 124 9.98 -9.85 -9.95
C ILE A 124 10.79 -9.90 -8.65
N ARG A 125 10.31 -9.18 -7.60
CA ARG A 125 10.90 -9.20 -6.26
C ARG A 125 9.88 -9.75 -5.29
N THR A 126 10.30 -10.70 -4.47
CA THR A 126 9.47 -11.26 -3.40
C THR A 126 9.77 -10.51 -2.10
N GLN A 127 8.71 -10.18 -1.35
CA GLN A 127 8.79 -9.68 0.03
C GLN A 127 8.85 -10.84 1.04
N GLY A 128 8.56 -12.06 0.58
CA GLY A 128 8.46 -13.25 1.41
C GLY A 128 7.02 -13.77 1.52
N LYS A 129 6.79 -14.61 2.52
CA LYS A 129 5.47 -15.21 2.77
C LYS A 129 4.78 -14.53 3.94
N LEU A 130 3.52 -14.16 3.74
CA LEU A 130 2.66 -13.52 4.72
C LEU A 130 1.53 -14.47 5.13
N LEU A 131 1.42 -14.74 6.41
CA LEU A 131 0.26 -15.41 6.98
C LEU A 131 -0.79 -14.34 7.37
N PHE A 132 -1.89 -14.29 6.63
CA PHE A 132 -3.02 -13.40 6.87
C PHE A 132 -4.07 -14.14 7.70
N ILE A 133 -4.24 -13.76 8.96
CA ILE A 133 -5.21 -14.36 9.89
C ILE A 133 -6.36 -13.37 10.09
N ILE A 134 -7.58 -13.80 9.84
CA ILE A 134 -8.79 -12.99 10.01
C ILE A 134 -9.79 -13.71 10.90
N ASP A 135 -10.51 -12.97 11.74
CA ASP A 135 -11.61 -13.55 12.52
C ASP A 135 -12.79 -13.95 11.63
N SER A 136 -13.58 -14.91 12.11
CA SER A 136 -14.64 -15.56 11.33
C SER A 136 -15.77 -14.62 10.91
N GLU A 137 -16.12 -13.62 11.72
CA GLU A 137 -17.22 -12.70 11.41
C GLU A 137 -16.80 -11.69 10.33
N ASN A 138 -15.63 -11.08 10.48
CA ASN A 138 -15.08 -10.20 9.47
C ASN A 138 -14.72 -10.93 8.18
N ALA A 139 -14.33 -12.21 8.26
CA ALA A 139 -14.14 -13.04 7.08
C ALA A 139 -15.44 -13.23 6.30
N ALA A 140 -16.56 -13.43 6.98
CA ALA A 140 -17.88 -13.56 6.36
C ALA A 140 -18.36 -12.22 5.77
N ALA A 141 -18.23 -11.12 6.52
CA ALA A 141 -18.74 -9.81 6.12
C ALA A 141 -17.92 -9.14 5.00
N LEU A 142 -16.59 -9.32 5.00
CA LEU A 142 -15.65 -8.61 4.14
C LEU A 142 -14.95 -9.51 3.10
N GLY A 143 -15.29 -10.79 3.02
CA GLY A 143 -14.54 -11.82 2.29
C GLY A 143 -14.09 -11.40 0.89
N LYS A 144 -14.98 -10.90 0.03
CA LYS A 144 -14.65 -10.45 -1.34
C LYS A 144 -13.65 -9.27 -1.34
N LEU A 145 -13.80 -8.35 -0.41
CA LEU A 145 -12.92 -7.18 -0.29
C LEU A 145 -11.56 -7.59 0.23
N VAL A 146 -11.52 -8.51 1.20
CA VAL A 146 -10.29 -9.12 1.72
C VAL A 146 -9.55 -9.86 0.61
N ASP A 147 -10.24 -10.64 -0.24
CA ASP A 147 -9.60 -11.32 -1.36
C ASP A 147 -9.02 -10.34 -2.39
N THR A 148 -9.68 -9.19 -2.59
CA THR A 148 -9.14 -8.10 -3.41
C THR A 148 -7.90 -7.48 -2.78
N PHE A 149 -7.92 -7.23 -1.47
CA PHE A 149 -6.77 -6.73 -0.74
C PHE A 149 -5.57 -7.70 -0.81
N ILE A 150 -5.80 -9.01 -0.63
CA ILE A 150 -4.77 -10.03 -0.76
C ILE A 150 -4.13 -10.02 -2.16
N ARG A 151 -4.93 -9.83 -3.22
CA ARG A 151 -4.36 -9.67 -4.57
C ARG A 151 -3.44 -8.45 -4.69
N THR A 152 -3.75 -7.34 -4.02
CA THR A 152 -2.85 -6.18 -4.01
C THR A 152 -1.56 -6.44 -3.25
N LEU A 153 -1.60 -7.21 -2.15
CA LEU A 153 -0.41 -7.66 -1.43
C LEU A 153 0.46 -8.58 -2.30
N THR A 154 -0.17 -9.46 -3.10
CA THR A 154 0.55 -10.29 -4.08
C THR A 154 1.22 -9.41 -5.14
N GLY A 155 0.56 -8.33 -5.59
CA GLY A 155 1.15 -7.34 -6.48
C GLY A 155 2.39 -6.63 -5.90
N ASP A 156 2.46 -6.48 -4.58
CA ASP A 156 3.63 -5.93 -3.88
C ASP A 156 4.75 -6.97 -3.67
N GLY A 157 4.53 -8.23 -4.03
CA GLY A 157 5.54 -9.28 -3.92
C GLY A 157 5.33 -10.24 -2.75
N TRP A 158 4.22 -10.18 -2.03
CA TRP A 158 3.91 -11.12 -0.96
C TRP A 158 3.27 -12.41 -1.51
N THR A 159 3.71 -13.58 -1.01
CA THR A 159 2.95 -14.82 -1.13
C THR A 159 2.05 -14.94 0.09
N VAL A 160 0.73 -14.78 -0.08
CA VAL A 160 -0.21 -14.69 1.06
C VAL A 160 -0.91 -16.02 1.29
N ARG A 161 -0.90 -16.48 2.55
CA ARG A 161 -1.73 -17.59 3.04
C ARG A 161 -2.81 -17.05 3.97
N LYS A 162 -4.08 -17.19 3.59
CA LYS A 162 -5.21 -16.77 4.41
C LYS A 162 -5.67 -17.89 5.33
N LYS A 163 -5.88 -17.55 6.60
CA LYS A 163 -6.49 -18.43 7.62
C LYS A 163 -7.59 -17.69 8.35
N ILE A 164 -8.59 -18.45 8.76
CA ILE A 164 -9.74 -17.93 9.52
C ILE A 164 -9.67 -18.56 10.91
N VAL A 165 -9.86 -17.73 11.94
CA VAL A 165 -9.89 -18.15 13.35
C VAL A 165 -11.19 -17.67 14.02
N SER A 166 -11.51 -18.24 15.17
CA SER A 166 -12.66 -17.81 15.94
C SER A 166 -12.50 -16.37 16.43
N ARG A 167 -13.55 -15.57 16.31
CA ARG A 167 -13.58 -14.21 16.86
C ARG A 167 -13.45 -14.23 18.38
N ALA A 168 -12.69 -13.30 18.95
CA ALA A 168 -12.39 -13.22 20.39
C ALA A 168 -12.65 -11.81 20.94
N GLU A 169 -13.90 -11.49 21.25
CA GLU A 169 -14.28 -10.18 21.81
C GLU A 169 -13.70 -9.94 23.21
N GLN A 170 -13.59 -11.00 23.98
CA GLN A 170 -12.96 -10.97 25.30
C GLN A 170 -11.73 -11.83 25.30
N PHE A 171 -10.85 -11.60 26.28
CA PHE A 171 -9.69 -12.44 26.48
C PHE A 171 -10.12 -13.91 26.69
N SER A 172 -9.47 -14.82 25.95
CA SER A 172 -9.62 -16.27 26.10
C SER A 172 -8.27 -16.94 25.90
N ARG A 173 -7.81 -17.62 26.93
CA ARG A 173 -6.59 -18.42 26.90
C ARG A 173 -6.60 -19.46 25.77
N GLU A 174 -7.73 -20.10 25.56
CA GLU A 174 -7.91 -21.16 24.56
C GLU A 174 -7.75 -20.57 23.14
N LYS A 175 -8.40 -19.43 22.87
CA LYS A 175 -8.30 -18.76 21.57
C LYS A 175 -6.90 -18.19 21.33
N VAL A 176 -6.24 -17.67 22.36
CA VAL A 176 -4.83 -17.24 22.26
C VAL A 176 -3.95 -18.43 21.86
N LYS A 177 -4.13 -19.60 22.51
CA LYS A 177 -3.39 -20.82 22.18
C LYS A 177 -3.74 -21.34 20.78
N GLU A 178 -5.00 -21.29 20.37
CA GLU A 178 -5.43 -21.65 19.01
C GLU A 178 -4.64 -20.86 17.95
N VAL A 179 -4.59 -19.53 18.08
CA VAL A 179 -3.86 -18.65 17.14
C VAL A 179 -2.36 -18.95 17.18
N LYS A 180 -1.78 -19.09 18.39
CA LYS A 180 -0.36 -19.42 18.55
C LYS A 180 0.00 -20.73 17.85
N ASN A 181 -0.77 -21.78 18.09
CA ASN A 181 -0.55 -23.10 17.50
C ASN A 181 -0.68 -23.06 15.96
N LEU A 182 -1.64 -22.28 15.46
CA LEU A 182 -1.79 -22.06 14.03
C LEU A 182 -0.52 -21.43 13.42
N ILE A 183 -0.02 -20.34 14.03
CA ILE A 183 1.18 -19.65 13.55
C ILE A 183 2.39 -20.56 13.61
N GLN A 184 2.61 -21.26 14.71
CA GLN A 184 3.71 -22.21 14.87
C GLN A 184 3.63 -23.36 13.83
N LYS A 185 2.45 -23.90 13.60
CA LYS A 185 2.24 -24.95 12.59
C LYS A 185 2.61 -24.47 11.19
N GLU A 186 2.19 -23.27 10.81
CA GLU A 186 2.50 -22.68 9.50
C GLU A 186 4.00 -22.38 9.37
N TYR A 187 4.65 -21.90 10.44
CA TYR A 187 6.08 -21.62 10.48
C TYR A 187 6.92 -22.89 10.38
N ILE A 188 6.56 -23.96 11.14
CA ILE A 188 7.27 -25.25 11.07
C ILE A 188 7.12 -25.90 9.70
N ALA A 189 5.92 -25.81 9.11
CA ALA A 189 5.67 -26.32 7.76
C ALA A 189 6.45 -25.55 6.68
N ASP A 190 6.80 -24.31 6.95
CA ASP A 190 7.47 -23.42 6.00
C ASP A 190 8.22 -22.30 6.72
N THR A 191 9.48 -22.53 7.04
CA THR A 191 10.36 -21.57 7.73
C THR A 191 10.69 -20.32 6.93
N THR A 192 10.23 -20.22 5.67
CA THR A 192 10.32 -19.00 4.88
C THR A 192 9.13 -18.05 5.11
N LEU A 193 8.23 -18.37 6.06
CA LEU A 193 7.21 -17.45 6.55
C LEU A 193 7.89 -16.22 7.16
N SER A 194 7.60 -15.05 6.59
CA SER A 194 8.36 -13.81 6.87
C SER A 194 7.58 -12.81 7.72
N ALA A 195 6.24 -12.93 7.79
CA ALA A 195 5.39 -12.03 8.56
C ALA A 195 4.00 -12.62 8.81
N VAL A 196 3.33 -12.12 9.84
CA VAL A 196 1.91 -12.39 10.13
C VAL A 196 1.13 -11.09 10.18
N LEU A 197 -0.05 -11.07 9.57
CA LEU A 197 -1.00 -9.97 9.69
C LEU A 197 -2.30 -10.50 10.32
N LEU A 198 -2.61 -9.99 11.51
CA LEU A 198 -3.84 -10.26 12.24
C LEU A 198 -4.88 -9.20 11.84
N PHE A 199 -6.07 -9.61 11.39
CA PHE A 199 -7.07 -8.71 10.87
C PHE A 199 -8.44 -8.93 11.54
N GLY A 200 -9.03 -7.86 12.05
CA GLY A 200 -10.22 -7.89 12.89
C GLY A 200 -9.92 -8.38 14.31
N ARG A 201 -10.93 -8.87 14.99
CA ARG A 201 -10.85 -9.26 16.41
C ARG A 201 -10.28 -10.65 16.59
N VAL A 202 -9.03 -10.85 16.17
CA VAL A 202 -8.22 -12.03 16.49
C VAL A 202 -7.78 -11.98 17.96
N ALA A 203 -7.77 -13.11 18.65
CA ALA A 203 -7.43 -13.17 20.08
C ALA A 203 -6.17 -12.38 20.43
N VAL A 204 -6.23 -11.63 21.52
CA VAL A 204 -5.15 -10.76 21.99
C VAL A 204 -4.46 -11.41 23.19
N PRO A 205 -3.17 -11.75 23.10
CA PRO A 205 -2.40 -12.19 24.25
C PRO A 205 -2.05 -11.01 25.16
N TYR A 206 -1.91 -11.29 26.44
CA TYR A 206 -1.53 -10.33 27.47
C TYR A 206 -0.30 -10.82 28.21
N SER A 207 0.62 -9.92 28.53
CA SER A 207 1.81 -10.23 29.30
C SER A 207 2.25 -9.05 30.15
N GLY A 208 2.96 -9.36 31.22
CA GLY A 208 3.58 -8.37 32.08
C GLY A 208 2.96 -8.28 33.47
N ASN A 209 3.74 -7.62 34.32
CA ASN A 209 3.38 -7.32 35.68
C ASN A 209 4.04 -5.98 36.06
N PHE A 210 3.63 -4.91 35.38
CA PHE A 210 4.21 -3.59 35.50
C PHE A 210 3.22 -2.50 35.07
N ALA A 211 3.52 -1.26 35.42
CA ALA A 211 2.83 -0.08 34.95
C ALA A 211 3.69 0.56 33.83
N PRO A 212 3.30 0.51 32.55
CA PRO A 212 4.11 0.98 31.42
C PRO A 212 4.48 2.47 31.49
N ASP A 213 3.61 3.25 32.12
CA ASP A 213 3.74 4.71 32.29
C ASP A 213 3.99 5.12 33.75
N ASN A 214 4.37 4.17 34.62
CA ASN A 214 4.61 4.35 36.05
C ASN A 214 3.38 4.79 36.90
N HIS A 215 2.16 4.74 36.36
CA HIS A 215 0.97 4.98 37.13
C HIS A 215 0.51 3.69 37.83
N PRO A 216 0.35 3.68 39.16
CA PRO A 216 0.03 2.45 39.91
C PRO A 216 -1.28 1.78 39.47
N ASP A 217 -2.26 2.55 39.05
CA ASP A 217 -3.57 2.11 38.55
C ASP A 217 -3.49 1.43 37.18
N HIS A 218 -2.33 1.53 36.49
CA HIS A 218 -2.06 0.83 35.26
C HIS A 218 -1.23 -0.46 35.42
N PHE A 219 -0.96 -0.86 36.64
CA PHE A 219 -0.17 -2.05 36.95
C PHE A 219 -0.91 -3.34 36.56
N GLY A 220 -0.29 -4.19 35.72
CA GLY A 220 -0.87 -5.45 35.29
C GLY A 220 -0.26 -6.00 33.98
N ALA A 221 -0.97 -6.94 33.35
CA ALA A 221 -0.63 -7.47 32.06
C ALA A 221 -1.23 -6.61 30.94
N TRP A 222 -0.46 -6.37 29.90
CA TRP A 222 -0.85 -5.55 28.77
C TRP A 222 -0.89 -6.37 27.48
N ALA A 223 -1.71 -5.93 26.54
CA ALA A 223 -1.81 -6.55 25.22
C ALA A 223 -0.45 -6.58 24.52
N THR A 224 -0.05 -7.76 24.03
CA THR A 224 1.23 -7.92 23.33
C THR A 224 1.20 -9.04 22.31
N ASP A 225 1.38 -8.71 21.04
CA ASP A 225 1.48 -9.71 19.97
C ASP A 225 2.89 -10.34 19.86
N CYS A 226 3.84 -9.94 20.70
CA CYS A 226 5.17 -10.54 20.78
C CYS A 226 5.10 -12.05 21.07
N TYR A 227 4.13 -12.49 21.86
CA TYR A 227 3.87 -13.91 22.10
C TYR A 227 3.64 -14.68 20.79
N TYR A 228 2.93 -14.11 19.85
CA TYR A 228 2.68 -14.73 18.56
C TYR A 228 3.92 -14.76 17.64
N GLY A 229 4.80 -13.79 17.79
CA GLY A 229 6.01 -13.68 16.98
C GLY A 229 7.17 -14.56 17.42
N ASP A 230 7.13 -15.08 18.65
CA ASP A 230 8.12 -16.01 19.21
C ASP A 230 7.71 -17.46 18.85
N VAL A 231 8.11 -17.96 17.68
CA VAL A 231 7.60 -19.20 17.09
C VAL A 231 8.59 -20.36 17.03
N SER A 232 9.85 -20.13 17.38
CA SER A 232 10.89 -21.18 17.34
C SER A 232 10.55 -22.38 18.21
N PRO A 233 10.74 -23.61 17.72
CA PRO A 233 10.31 -24.84 18.42
C PRO A 233 11.05 -25.13 19.74
N SER A 234 12.17 -24.45 20.01
CA SER A 234 13.02 -24.74 21.16
C SER A 234 12.51 -24.08 22.44
N LEU A 235 11.73 -24.81 23.24
CA LEU A 235 11.39 -24.46 24.63
C LEU A 235 10.50 -23.22 24.87
N ILE A 236 9.69 -22.83 23.91
CA ILE A 236 8.91 -21.57 23.95
C ILE A 236 7.88 -21.60 25.08
N ASP A 237 7.09 -22.66 25.21
CA ASP A 237 6.06 -22.73 26.24
C ASP A 237 6.64 -22.75 27.67
N ALA A 238 7.92 -23.09 27.85
CA ALA A 238 8.59 -23.07 29.13
C ALA A 238 9.07 -21.67 29.57
N ARG A 239 9.16 -20.72 28.62
CA ARG A 239 9.63 -19.36 28.92
C ARG A 239 8.50 -18.38 29.21
N TRP A 240 7.35 -18.57 28.56
CA TRP A 240 6.14 -17.81 28.83
C TRP A 240 5.39 -18.42 30.01
N SER A 241 5.67 -17.93 31.22
CA SER A 241 5.05 -18.41 32.44
C SER A 241 3.75 -17.66 32.77
N ASP A 242 2.87 -18.36 33.46
CA ASP A 242 1.57 -17.88 34.00
C ASP A 242 1.42 -18.43 35.39
N LEU A 243 2.41 -18.15 36.24
CA LEU A 243 2.56 -18.78 37.55
C LEU A 243 2.49 -17.78 38.72
N TYR A 244 2.77 -16.50 38.46
CA TYR A 244 2.79 -15.49 39.50
C TYR A 244 1.41 -14.86 39.69
N ILE A 245 1.16 -14.45 40.91
CA ILE A 245 0.00 -13.63 41.26
C ILE A 245 0.51 -12.21 41.24
N SER A 246 -0.03 -11.38 40.39
CA SER A 246 -0.03 -9.96 40.64
C SER A 246 -1.40 -9.62 41.25
N ASP A 247 -1.41 -9.09 42.45
CA ASP A 247 -2.51 -8.25 42.85
C ASP A 247 -2.49 -7.00 42.00
N SER A 248 -2.94 -7.13 40.77
CA SER A 248 -2.95 -6.02 39.84
C SER A 248 -3.94 -4.98 40.35
N ALA A 249 -3.42 -3.85 40.71
CA ALA A 249 -4.20 -2.67 41.10
C ALA A 249 -4.76 -1.92 39.87
N SER A 250 -4.74 -2.52 38.69
CA SER A 250 -5.22 -1.88 37.48
C SER A 250 -6.72 -1.61 37.55
N ASP A 251 -7.12 -0.40 37.25
CA ASP A 251 -8.53 -0.01 37.11
C ASP A 251 -9.19 -0.78 35.95
N ARG A 252 -8.43 -1.24 34.99
CA ARG A 252 -8.89 -2.09 33.90
C ARG A 252 -8.82 -3.55 34.29
N LYS A 253 -9.98 -4.18 34.52
CA LYS A 253 -10.05 -5.60 34.88
C LYS A 253 -9.41 -6.54 33.87
N GLU A 254 -9.41 -6.18 32.59
CA GLU A 254 -8.74 -6.95 31.56
C GLU A 254 -7.22 -7.02 31.73
N ASN A 255 -6.62 -6.04 32.41
CA ASN A 255 -5.19 -6.02 32.71
C ASN A 255 -4.81 -6.80 33.99
N TRP A 256 -5.79 -7.28 34.72
CA TRP A 256 -5.50 -8.11 35.91
C TRP A 256 -4.81 -9.39 35.47
N ASN A 257 -3.67 -9.69 36.13
CA ASN A 257 -2.90 -10.90 35.89
C ASN A 257 -2.99 -11.79 37.13
N LYS A 258 -3.55 -12.97 36.97
CA LYS A 258 -3.73 -13.96 38.03
C LYS A 258 -3.07 -15.27 37.62
N ARG A 259 -2.62 -16.01 38.63
CA ARG A 259 -2.02 -17.31 38.37
C ARG A 259 -2.94 -18.21 37.54
N LEU A 260 -2.42 -18.77 36.47
CA LEU A 260 -3.09 -19.72 35.57
C LEU A 260 -4.34 -19.16 34.86
N ASP A 261 -4.44 -17.85 34.70
CA ASP A 261 -5.54 -17.22 33.95
C ASP A 261 -5.31 -17.16 32.45
N GLY A 262 -4.10 -17.51 32.00
CA GLY A 262 -3.71 -17.53 30.59
C GLY A 262 -3.01 -16.27 30.11
N LYS A 263 -2.84 -15.28 30.96
CA LYS A 263 -1.99 -14.12 30.74
C LYS A 263 -0.60 -14.42 31.30
N PHE A 264 0.41 -13.91 30.61
CA PHE A 264 1.80 -14.21 30.94
C PHE A 264 2.39 -13.22 31.95
N ASP A 265 3.42 -13.64 32.67
CA ASP A 265 4.03 -12.87 33.75
C ASP A 265 5.17 -11.96 33.26
N GLN A 266 5.68 -12.19 32.07
CA GLN A 266 6.89 -11.54 31.55
C GLN A 266 6.65 -10.08 31.18
N SER A 267 7.46 -9.20 31.79
CA SER A 267 7.53 -7.77 31.44
C SER A 267 8.64 -7.44 30.45
N THR A 268 9.43 -8.45 30.06
CA THR A 268 10.48 -8.36 29.05
C THR A 268 10.34 -9.52 28.08
N LEU A 269 10.84 -9.35 26.87
CA LEU A 269 10.86 -10.44 25.90
C LEU A 269 11.67 -11.61 26.42
N VAL A 270 11.14 -12.81 26.26
CA VAL A 270 11.78 -14.06 26.74
C VAL A 270 12.83 -14.58 25.77
N SER A 271 12.76 -14.17 24.51
CA SER A 271 13.65 -14.51 23.39
C SER A 271 13.53 -13.46 22.30
N ASP A 272 14.35 -13.58 21.28
CA ASP A 272 14.20 -12.81 20.06
C ASP A 272 12.87 -13.14 19.39
N ILE A 273 12.27 -12.15 18.71
CA ILE A 273 11.06 -12.33 17.93
C ILE A 273 11.44 -12.89 16.56
N ASP A 274 11.00 -14.11 16.28
CA ASP A 274 11.35 -14.83 15.03
C ASP A 274 10.67 -14.22 13.79
N ILE A 275 9.39 -13.78 13.93
CA ILE A 275 8.62 -13.18 12.84
C ILE A 275 7.86 -11.94 13.30
N PRO A 276 7.83 -10.88 12.50
CA PRO A 276 7.04 -9.69 12.80
C PRO A 276 5.54 -9.97 12.72
N ILE A 277 4.80 -9.40 13.67
CA ILE A 277 3.34 -9.47 13.74
C ILE A 277 2.77 -8.06 13.52
N GLY A 278 1.90 -7.91 12.56
CA GLY A 278 1.06 -6.71 12.39
C GLY A 278 -0.37 -6.99 12.82
N ARG A 279 -1.06 -5.99 13.37
CA ARG A 279 -2.48 -6.10 13.73
C ARG A 279 -3.27 -4.92 13.18
N VAL A 280 -4.45 -5.21 12.63
CA VAL A 280 -5.48 -4.23 12.29
C VAL A 280 -6.75 -4.65 13.02
N ASP A 281 -7.11 -3.92 14.06
CA ASP A 281 -8.24 -4.20 14.95
C ASP A 281 -8.90 -2.88 15.34
N PHE A 282 -10.19 -2.73 15.04
CA PHE A 282 -10.99 -1.56 15.38
C PHE A 282 -12.11 -1.92 16.38
N TYR A 283 -11.96 -3.03 17.08
CA TYR A 283 -12.94 -3.46 18.07
C TYR A 283 -13.04 -2.48 19.24
N ASN A 284 -14.27 -2.20 19.63
CA ASN A 284 -14.60 -1.41 20.82
C ASN A 284 -13.94 -0.02 20.88
N LEU A 285 -14.21 0.80 19.87
CA LEU A 285 -13.85 2.22 19.81
C LEU A 285 -15.06 3.09 20.19
N PRO A 286 -15.38 3.28 21.48
CA PRO A 286 -16.66 3.84 21.92
C PRO A 286 -16.88 5.32 21.54
N LYS A 287 -15.84 6.04 21.15
CA LYS A 287 -15.92 7.44 20.71
C LYS A 287 -16.02 7.58 19.18
N VAL A 288 -15.90 6.48 18.47
CA VAL A 288 -16.01 6.46 17.01
C VAL A 288 -17.41 5.98 16.64
N PRO A 289 -18.17 6.74 15.84
CA PRO A 289 -19.57 6.40 15.52
C PRO A 289 -19.70 5.22 14.56
N GLU A 290 -18.69 4.97 13.75
CA GLU A 290 -18.66 3.88 12.78
C GLU A 290 -18.50 2.52 13.45
N SER A 291 -19.15 1.50 12.91
CA SER A 291 -18.95 0.13 13.36
C SER A 291 -17.54 -0.39 12.98
N GLU A 292 -17.07 -1.41 13.72
CA GLU A 292 -15.82 -2.10 13.37
C GLU A 292 -15.76 -2.55 11.91
N GLU A 293 -16.86 -3.14 11.41
CA GLU A 293 -16.93 -3.58 10.01
C GLU A 293 -16.78 -2.41 9.04
N GLN A 294 -17.41 -1.27 9.31
CA GLN A 294 -17.27 -0.07 8.48
C GLN A 294 -15.83 0.44 8.46
N LEU A 295 -15.19 0.54 9.62
CA LEU A 295 -13.79 0.98 9.74
C LEU A 295 -12.84 0.02 9.01
N LEU A 296 -13.02 -1.29 9.18
CA LEU A 296 -12.23 -2.29 8.46
C LEU A 296 -12.45 -2.23 6.95
N ARG A 297 -13.68 -2.01 6.51
CA ARG A 297 -14.04 -1.83 5.10
C ARG A 297 -13.34 -0.62 4.50
N GLU A 298 -13.37 0.51 5.20
CA GLU A 298 -12.68 1.72 4.78
C GLU A 298 -11.16 1.55 4.75
N TYR A 299 -10.59 0.90 5.76
CA TYR A 299 -9.18 0.55 5.79
C TYR A 299 -8.78 -0.24 4.54
N LEU A 300 -9.54 -1.28 4.19
CA LEU A 300 -9.29 -2.09 3.01
C LEU A 300 -9.40 -1.27 1.71
N HIS A 301 -10.44 -0.44 1.59
CA HIS A 301 -10.61 0.42 0.41
C HIS A 301 -9.46 1.42 0.25
N ARG A 302 -9.05 2.08 1.33
CA ARG A 302 -7.90 3.01 1.30
C ARG A 302 -6.62 2.31 0.88
N ASN A 303 -6.33 1.14 1.45
CA ASN A 303 -5.15 0.36 1.08
C ASN A 303 -5.17 -0.10 -0.39
N ILE A 304 -6.30 -0.63 -0.85
CA ILE A 304 -6.47 -1.07 -2.24
C ILE A 304 -6.27 0.11 -3.20
N ASN A 305 -6.91 1.24 -2.91
CA ASN A 305 -6.81 2.43 -3.76
C ASN A 305 -5.38 2.99 -3.81
N TYR A 306 -4.68 3.04 -2.67
CA TYR A 306 -3.28 3.44 -2.62
C TYR A 306 -2.39 2.52 -3.46
N ARG A 307 -2.50 1.20 -3.26
CA ARG A 307 -1.68 0.19 -3.97
C ARG A 307 -1.98 0.15 -5.46
N THR A 308 -3.22 0.41 -5.85
CA THR A 308 -3.62 0.45 -7.27
C THR A 308 -3.48 1.85 -7.91
N LYS A 309 -2.85 2.81 -7.21
CA LYS A 309 -2.61 4.17 -7.70
C LYS A 309 -3.90 4.93 -8.09
N LYS A 310 -5.02 4.63 -7.40
CA LYS A 310 -6.29 5.34 -7.57
C LYS A 310 -6.42 6.56 -6.66
N THR A 311 -5.55 6.69 -5.68
CA THR A 311 -5.49 7.82 -4.77
C THR A 311 -4.14 8.47 -4.89
N ASP A 312 -4.11 9.75 -5.21
CA ASP A 312 -2.90 10.56 -5.10
C ASP A 312 -2.68 10.90 -3.62
N THR A 313 -1.51 10.58 -3.12
CA THR A 313 -1.12 10.94 -1.76
C THR A 313 -0.38 12.26 -1.77
N GLU A 314 -0.88 13.23 -1.02
CA GLU A 314 -0.12 14.44 -0.76
C GLU A 314 0.96 14.16 0.28
N TYR A 315 2.16 14.64 0.02
CA TYR A 315 3.24 14.60 0.99
C TYR A 315 3.00 15.65 2.06
N LYS A 316 2.35 15.25 3.15
CA LYS A 316 2.03 16.09 4.30
C LYS A 316 2.41 15.39 5.60
N ALA A 317 2.72 16.17 6.61
CA ALA A 317 2.92 15.69 7.97
C ALA A 317 2.09 16.53 8.95
N ILE A 318 1.63 15.88 10.01
CA ILE A 318 0.97 16.52 11.15
C ILE A 318 1.81 16.21 12.37
N VAL A 319 2.15 17.23 13.13
CA VAL A 319 2.79 17.10 14.45
C VAL A 319 1.76 17.54 15.48
N ASP A 320 1.39 16.63 16.36
CA ASP A 320 0.52 16.92 17.50
C ASP A 320 1.34 16.84 18.79
N ASP A 321 1.49 17.99 19.47
CA ASP A 321 2.22 18.08 20.73
C ASP A 321 1.24 18.33 21.89
N ASN A 322 0.67 17.25 22.40
CA ASN A 322 -0.20 17.30 23.58
C ASN A 322 0.55 17.53 24.89
N PHE A 323 1.88 17.43 24.88
CA PHE A 323 2.75 17.54 26.05
C PHE A 323 3.57 18.82 26.10
N GLY A 324 3.40 19.73 25.14
CA GLY A 324 4.14 21.00 25.06
C GLY A 324 4.07 21.86 26.30
N VAL A 325 3.01 21.69 27.12
CA VAL A 325 2.84 22.37 28.42
C VAL A 325 3.90 21.98 29.46
N TYR A 326 4.58 20.86 29.28
CA TYR A 326 5.62 20.36 30.19
C TYR A 326 7.05 20.78 29.80
N GLY A 327 7.21 21.75 28.94
CA GLY A 327 8.51 22.36 28.67
C GLY A 327 9.27 21.79 27.48
N GLY A 328 8.56 21.29 26.51
CA GLY A 328 9.12 20.85 25.24
C GLY A 328 9.39 19.35 25.20
N GLU A 329 8.57 18.67 24.43
CA GLU A 329 8.70 17.26 24.18
C GLU A 329 9.74 17.02 23.10
N SER A 330 10.74 16.21 23.42
CA SER A 330 11.75 15.79 22.44
C SER A 330 11.14 15.08 21.24
N PHE A 331 9.95 14.49 21.40
CA PHE A 331 9.22 13.81 20.33
C PHE A 331 8.68 14.78 19.29
N ALA A 332 8.04 15.87 19.71
CA ALA A 332 7.51 16.89 18.80
C ALA A 332 8.64 17.59 18.03
N GLN A 333 9.74 17.93 18.73
CA GLN A 333 10.94 18.48 18.10
C GLN A 333 11.54 17.50 17.07
N SER A 334 11.63 16.23 17.42
CA SER A 334 12.09 15.18 16.52
C SER A 334 11.15 15.05 15.31
N GLY A 335 9.83 15.12 15.52
CA GLY A 335 8.83 15.13 14.44
C GLY A 335 9.07 16.28 13.46
N TRP A 336 9.17 17.50 13.95
CA TRP A 336 9.43 18.69 13.12
C TRP A 336 10.75 18.56 12.33
N SER A 337 11.83 18.13 12.98
CA SER A 337 13.16 18.00 12.37
C SER A 337 13.18 16.95 11.25
N ASN A 338 12.55 15.80 11.49
CA ASN A 338 12.55 14.68 10.55
C ASN A 338 11.58 14.89 9.38
N PHE A 339 10.37 15.38 9.67
CA PHE A 339 9.37 15.60 8.62
C PHE A 339 9.74 16.76 7.70
N GLY A 340 10.45 17.80 8.20
CA GLY A 340 10.96 18.88 7.37
C GLY A 340 11.83 18.39 6.23
N GLY A 341 12.70 17.40 6.49
CA GLY A 341 13.52 16.77 5.46
C GLY A 341 12.75 15.84 4.52
N LEU A 342 11.61 15.29 4.97
CA LEU A 342 10.84 14.31 4.21
C LEU A 342 9.78 14.97 3.30
N VAL A 343 9.01 15.92 3.82
CA VAL A 343 7.87 16.53 3.12
C VAL A 343 8.04 18.01 2.81
N GLY A 344 9.06 18.67 3.36
CA GLY A 344 9.27 20.12 3.33
C GLY A 344 8.53 20.84 4.45
N ASN A 345 9.11 21.91 4.96
CA ASN A 345 8.57 22.64 6.12
C ASN A 345 7.15 23.20 5.89
N SER A 346 6.84 23.61 4.66
CA SER A 346 5.51 24.13 4.31
C SER A 346 4.39 23.08 4.29
N ALA A 347 4.74 21.81 4.29
CA ALA A 347 3.82 20.68 4.27
C ALA A 347 3.60 20.05 5.66
N ILE A 348 4.19 20.66 6.71
CA ILE A 348 3.98 20.24 8.10
C ILE A 348 2.93 21.18 8.71
N SER A 349 1.93 20.60 9.35
CA SER A 349 0.96 21.33 10.15
C SER A 349 1.01 20.86 11.60
N GLU A 350 0.74 21.81 12.51
CA GLU A 350 0.45 21.48 13.90
C GLU A 350 -1.04 21.11 13.98
N GLY A 351 -1.34 19.92 14.47
CA GLY A 351 -2.69 19.39 14.62
C GLY A 351 -3.02 19.18 16.09
N LYS A 352 -4.31 19.24 16.43
CA LYS A 352 -4.85 18.64 17.65
C LYS A 352 -5.77 17.52 17.21
N LEU A 353 -5.40 16.29 17.54
CA LEU A 353 -6.22 15.10 17.30
C LEU A 353 -7.37 15.01 18.30
#